data_f4cb8ac45277c5144dc09ceec1cbf652
#
_entry.id   f4cb8ac45277c5144dc09ceec1cbf652
#
_cell.length_a   1.000
_cell.length_b   1.000
_cell.length_c   1.000
_cell.angle_alpha   90.00
_cell.angle_beta   90.00
_cell.angle_gamma   90.00
#
_symmetry.space_group_name_H-M   'P 1'
#
loop_
_entity.id
_entity.type
_entity.pdbx_description
1 polymer ?
#
loop_
_entity_poly.entity_id
_entity_poly.type
_entity_poly.pdbx_seq_one_letter_code
_entity_poly.pdbx_strand_id
1 'polypeptide(L)'
;MKNTVPMVVSEKSFREVFSFAEDNSALAKNLYNAALFRIRQVFTGWGKEKLTDLQKLVFDELEQTKAVYEGFTPRRVLSYQALLKILRATSNPDYFAGLPMQTAEDTVKEAVKNFRKWLDNLKLYKQDPSLFTGKPRMPKYCRSTHRTFKVTNQDAVLYPKADGGTEGCSLKLPGFKKKERIPLNYIDQGSNLREITFKPYYDKYIMSFVIEDMAAPFYPDMPYMAGLDLGTDNIAAIACTDGTSVVYKGGAVLSENQFFAKQRAQAVSIITRGHEHKHA
;
A
#
# COMPACT_ATOMS: atom_id res chain seq x y z
N MET A 1 -20.84 4.18 -7.68
CA MET A 1 -19.51 4.73 -8.03
C MET A 1 -18.51 4.36 -6.94
N LYS A 2 -17.22 4.18 -7.23
CA LYS A 2 -16.22 3.95 -6.16
C LYS A 2 -15.54 5.26 -5.83
N ASN A 3 -15.64 5.67 -4.59
CA ASN A 3 -15.06 6.91 -4.08
C ASN A 3 -13.97 6.57 -3.05
N THR A 4 -12.96 7.42 -2.95
CA THR A 4 -11.91 7.28 -1.93
C THR A 4 -11.93 8.48 -1.02
N VAL A 5 -12.18 8.25 0.26
CA VAL A 5 -12.26 9.31 1.29
C VAL A 5 -11.05 9.17 2.21
N PRO A 6 -10.15 10.16 2.26
CA PRO A 6 -9.00 10.13 3.14
C PRO A 6 -9.30 10.72 4.51
N MET A 7 -8.66 10.17 5.55
CA MET A 7 -8.67 10.67 6.92
C MET A 7 -7.23 10.64 7.47
N VAL A 8 -6.80 11.70 8.13
CA VAL A 8 -5.50 11.74 8.81
C VAL A 8 -5.67 11.26 10.24
N VAL A 9 -4.91 10.24 10.60
CA VAL A 9 -4.88 9.65 11.94
C VAL A 9 -3.54 9.97 12.60
N SER A 10 -3.59 10.59 13.78
CA SER A 10 -2.41 10.85 14.63
C SER A 10 -2.67 10.31 16.03
N GLU A 11 -1.61 10.13 16.80
CA GLU A 11 -1.71 9.71 18.21
C GLU A 11 -2.61 10.66 19.02
N LYS A 12 -2.56 11.98 18.72
CA LYS A 12 -3.35 13.00 19.41
C LYS A 12 -4.84 12.98 19.05
N SER A 13 -5.18 12.64 17.80
CA SER A 13 -6.57 12.69 17.32
C SER A 13 -7.32 11.38 17.49
N PHE A 14 -6.66 10.23 17.30
CA PHE A 14 -7.25 8.89 17.31
C PHE A 14 -6.24 7.86 17.82
N ARG A 15 -5.95 7.88 19.12
CA ARG A 15 -4.86 7.10 19.72
C ARG A 15 -4.98 5.60 19.46
N GLU A 16 -6.16 5.00 19.65
CA GLU A 16 -6.36 3.56 19.46
C GLU A 16 -6.19 3.17 17.99
N VAL A 17 -6.67 4.00 17.07
CA VAL A 17 -6.52 3.78 15.62
C VAL A 17 -5.08 3.96 15.19
N PHE A 18 -4.38 4.91 15.78
CA PHE A 18 -2.96 5.14 15.53
C PHE A 18 -2.13 3.94 15.98
N SER A 19 -2.34 3.45 17.21
CA SER A 19 -1.66 2.25 17.72
C SER A 19 -1.97 1.03 16.84
N PHE A 20 -3.23 0.82 16.47
CA PHE A 20 -3.61 -0.24 15.53
C PHE A 20 -2.87 -0.13 14.19
N ALA A 21 -2.77 1.08 13.64
CA ALA A 21 -2.09 1.32 12.37
C ALA A 21 -0.58 1.08 12.49
N GLU A 22 0.04 1.50 13.60
CA GLU A 22 1.47 1.34 13.87
C GLU A 22 1.85 -0.14 13.97
N ASP A 23 1.16 -0.89 14.83
CA ASP A 23 1.40 -2.32 15.05
C ASP A 23 1.22 -3.13 13.75
N ASN A 24 0.08 -2.96 13.10
CA ASN A 24 -0.22 -3.73 11.87
C ASN A 24 0.68 -3.34 10.69
N SER A 25 1.11 -2.09 10.61
CA SER A 25 2.03 -1.60 9.59
C SER A 25 3.43 -2.21 9.74
N ALA A 26 3.92 -2.40 10.97
CA ALA A 26 5.18 -3.08 11.27
C ALA A 26 5.08 -4.58 10.96
N LEU A 27 4.00 -5.25 11.41
CA LEU A 27 3.75 -6.66 11.13
C LEU A 27 3.60 -6.94 9.63
N ALA A 28 2.86 -6.09 8.90
CA ALA A 28 2.72 -6.21 7.44
C ALA A 28 4.07 -6.05 6.71
N LYS A 29 4.96 -5.18 7.19
CA LYS A 29 6.33 -5.06 6.66
C LYS A 29 7.12 -6.36 6.84
N ASN A 30 7.07 -6.94 8.04
CA ASN A 30 7.78 -8.18 8.34
C ASN A 30 7.26 -9.33 7.45
N LEU A 31 5.95 -9.53 7.41
CA LEU A 31 5.33 -10.57 6.59
C LEU A 31 5.62 -10.39 5.08
N TYR A 32 5.55 -9.15 4.57
CA TYR A 32 5.91 -8.87 3.18
C TYR A 32 7.35 -9.28 2.87
N ASN A 33 8.29 -8.95 3.77
CA ASN A 33 9.69 -9.30 3.61
C ASN A 33 9.91 -10.81 3.72
N ALA A 34 9.23 -11.50 4.65
CA ALA A 34 9.28 -12.95 4.79
C ALA A 34 8.75 -13.67 3.54
N ALA A 35 7.65 -13.16 2.96
CA ALA A 35 7.08 -13.66 1.71
C ALA A 35 8.03 -13.43 0.53
N LEU A 36 8.52 -12.20 0.37
CA LEU A 36 9.45 -11.84 -0.70
C LEU A 36 10.78 -12.60 -0.61
N PHE A 37 11.27 -12.87 0.61
CA PHE A 37 12.47 -13.69 0.84
C PHE A 37 12.31 -15.06 0.18
N ARG A 38 11.23 -15.78 0.47
CA ARG A 38 10.96 -17.10 -0.09
C ARG A 38 10.84 -17.09 -1.60
N ILE A 39 10.10 -16.12 -2.14
CA ILE A 39 9.97 -15.95 -3.60
C ILE A 39 11.33 -15.77 -4.25
N ARG A 40 12.20 -14.94 -3.68
CA ARG A 40 13.52 -14.66 -4.24
C ARG A 40 14.47 -15.86 -4.13
N GLN A 41 14.49 -16.54 -2.98
CA GLN A 41 15.37 -17.71 -2.80
C GLN A 41 14.98 -18.86 -3.73
N VAL A 42 13.68 -19.15 -3.86
CA VAL A 42 13.21 -20.18 -4.80
C VAL A 42 13.53 -19.79 -6.24
N PHE A 43 13.22 -18.56 -6.64
CA PHE A 43 13.46 -18.11 -8.02
C PHE A 43 14.92 -18.14 -8.42
N THR A 44 15.83 -17.74 -7.53
CA THR A 44 17.27 -17.67 -7.81
C THR A 44 18.01 -18.99 -7.58
N GLY A 45 17.47 -19.89 -6.76
CA GLY A 45 18.03 -21.22 -6.48
C GLY A 45 17.51 -22.33 -7.40
N TRP A 46 16.41 -22.08 -8.11
CA TRP A 46 15.75 -23.12 -8.93
C TRP A 46 16.64 -23.69 -10.01
N GLY A 47 16.84 -25.01 -9.97
CA GLY A 47 17.67 -25.75 -10.94
C GLY A 47 19.18 -25.56 -10.78
N LYS A 48 19.65 -25.00 -9.67
CA LYS A 48 21.08 -24.91 -9.36
C LYS A 48 21.57 -26.18 -8.67
N GLU A 49 22.76 -26.62 -9.05
CA GLU A 49 23.47 -27.74 -8.38
C GLU A 49 23.95 -27.34 -6.97
N LYS A 50 24.46 -26.12 -6.82
CA LYS A 50 24.95 -25.59 -5.54
C LYS A 50 24.04 -24.45 -5.05
N LEU A 51 23.33 -24.69 -3.96
CA LEU A 51 22.51 -23.71 -3.27
C LEU A 51 23.32 -23.00 -2.19
N THR A 52 23.04 -21.71 -2.00
CA THR A 52 23.50 -20.97 -0.81
C THR A 52 22.73 -21.46 0.43
N ASP A 53 23.25 -21.20 1.63
CA ASP A 53 22.60 -21.66 2.86
C ASP A 53 21.19 -21.08 3.01
N LEU A 54 20.97 -19.82 2.61
CA LEU A 54 19.63 -19.22 2.59
C LEU A 54 18.68 -19.88 1.58
N GLN A 55 19.22 -20.32 0.44
CA GLN A 55 18.43 -21.08 -0.53
C GLN A 55 18.09 -22.47 0.00
N LYS A 56 19.08 -23.18 0.59
CA LYS A 56 18.85 -24.50 1.22
C LYS A 56 17.72 -24.41 2.23
N LEU A 57 17.78 -23.44 3.16
CA LEU A 57 16.73 -23.21 4.16
C LEU A 57 15.35 -23.14 3.54
N VAL A 58 15.17 -22.37 2.45
CA VAL A 58 13.84 -22.25 1.81
C VAL A 58 13.48 -23.51 1.01
N PHE A 59 14.46 -24.22 0.42
CA PHE A 59 14.17 -25.49 -0.25
C PHE A 59 13.80 -26.59 0.74
N ASP A 60 14.37 -26.59 1.95
CA ASP A 60 13.96 -27.48 3.06
C ASP A 60 12.52 -27.16 3.50
N GLU A 61 12.11 -25.86 3.56
CA GLU A 61 10.71 -25.46 3.77
C GLU A 61 9.76 -26.00 2.68
N LEU A 62 10.22 -26.09 1.41
CA LEU A 62 9.43 -26.70 0.33
C LEU A 62 9.22 -28.19 0.57
N GLU A 63 10.25 -28.93 0.98
CA GLU A 63 10.15 -30.36 1.29
C GLU A 63 9.24 -30.59 2.52
N GLN A 64 9.39 -29.78 3.57
CA GLN A 64 8.46 -29.81 4.70
C GLN A 64 7.01 -29.56 4.26
N THR A 65 6.81 -28.61 3.34
CA THR A 65 5.46 -28.30 2.81
C THR A 65 4.87 -29.47 2.01
N LYS A 66 5.71 -30.20 1.26
CA LYS A 66 5.28 -31.43 0.55
C LYS A 66 4.82 -32.51 1.50
N ALA A 67 5.51 -32.66 2.64
CA ALA A 67 5.13 -33.64 3.66
C ALA A 67 3.77 -33.32 4.32
N VAL A 68 3.43 -32.00 4.44
CA VAL A 68 2.17 -31.56 5.06
C VAL A 68 1.00 -31.51 4.07
N TYR A 69 1.27 -31.13 2.81
CA TYR A 69 0.24 -30.93 1.79
C TYR A 69 0.45 -31.88 0.60
N GLU A 70 -0.36 -32.93 0.56
CA GLU A 70 -0.37 -33.87 -0.56
C GLU A 70 -0.58 -33.13 -1.90
N GLY A 71 0.17 -33.52 -2.95
CA GLY A 71 0.10 -32.90 -4.27
C GLY A 71 0.69 -31.48 -4.34
N PHE A 72 1.39 -30.99 -3.31
CA PHE A 72 2.10 -29.72 -3.39
C PHE A 72 3.27 -29.79 -4.38
N THR A 73 3.15 -29.07 -5.50
CA THR A 73 4.16 -28.99 -6.55
C THR A 73 4.64 -27.54 -6.71
N PRO A 74 5.73 -27.15 -6.03
CA PRO A 74 6.26 -25.80 -6.17
C PRO A 74 6.83 -25.58 -7.59
N ARG A 75 6.75 -24.33 -8.04
CA ARG A 75 7.34 -23.88 -9.31
C ARG A 75 8.40 -22.83 -9.03
N ARG A 76 9.29 -22.59 -10.00
CA ARG A 76 10.31 -21.54 -9.92
C ARG A 76 9.75 -20.17 -9.51
N VAL A 77 8.55 -19.82 -10.00
CA VAL A 77 7.80 -18.63 -9.56
C VAL A 77 6.68 -19.12 -8.66
N LEU A 78 6.82 -18.87 -7.36
CA LEU A 78 5.82 -19.26 -6.38
C LEU A 78 4.49 -18.53 -6.65
N SER A 79 3.41 -19.31 -6.62
CA SER A 79 2.06 -18.75 -6.60
C SER A 79 1.70 -18.26 -5.19
N TYR A 80 0.68 -17.41 -5.10
CA TYR A 80 0.12 -16.99 -3.81
C TYR A 80 -0.27 -18.19 -2.93
N GLN A 81 -0.99 -19.16 -3.49
CA GLN A 81 -1.43 -20.35 -2.76
C GLN A 81 -0.26 -21.22 -2.29
N ALA A 82 0.76 -21.40 -3.15
CA ALA A 82 1.97 -22.12 -2.77
C ALA A 82 2.67 -21.42 -1.60
N LEU A 83 2.78 -20.11 -1.65
CA LEU A 83 3.44 -19.34 -0.59
C LEU A 83 2.67 -19.39 0.73
N LEU A 84 1.33 -19.35 0.71
CA LEU A 84 0.51 -19.54 1.91
C LEU A 84 0.70 -20.93 2.52
N LYS A 85 0.74 -21.97 1.69
CA LYS A 85 1.00 -23.35 2.17
C LYS A 85 2.38 -23.43 2.86
N ILE A 86 3.42 -22.82 2.29
CA ILE A 86 4.76 -22.78 2.87
C ILE A 86 4.72 -22.06 4.23
N LEU A 87 4.17 -20.86 4.29
CA LEU A 87 4.10 -20.07 5.53
C LEU A 87 3.33 -20.79 6.65
N ARG A 88 2.27 -21.52 6.30
CA ARG A 88 1.48 -22.32 7.24
C ARG A 88 2.18 -23.60 7.68
N ALA A 89 2.77 -24.36 6.74
CA ALA A 89 3.46 -25.61 7.04
C ALA A 89 4.68 -25.37 7.95
N THR A 90 5.37 -24.25 7.78
CA THR A 90 6.54 -23.87 8.57
C THR A 90 6.19 -23.10 9.85
N SER A 91 4.90 -22.92 10.16
CA SER A 91 4.46 -22.09 11.29
C SER A 91 5.17 -20.75 11.34
N ASN A 92 5.26 -20.07 10.17
CA ASN A 92 6.05 -18.85 10.06
C ASN A 92 5.60 -17.79 11.07
N PRO A 93 6.50 -17.26 11.93
CA PRO A 93 6.13 -16.34 12.98
C PRO A 93 5.54 -15.02 12.46
N ASP A 94 6.00 -14.50 11.32
CA ASP A 94 5.48 -13.26 10.74
C ASP A 94 4.06 -13.44 10.18
N TYR A 95 3.70 -14.65 9.72
CA TYR A 95 2.34 -14.95 9.25
C TYR A 95 1.35 -15.07 10.41
N PHE A 96 1.79 -15.59 11.56
CA PHE A 96 0.98 -15.78 12.76
C PHE A 96 1.17 -14.68 13.81
N ALA A 97 1.80 -13.55 13.45
CA ALA A 97 2.13 -12.45 14.36
C ALA A 97 0.93 -11.64 14.87
N GLY A 98 -0.29 -11.95 14.43
CA GLY A 98 -1.51 -11.28 14.90
C GLY A 98 -2.12 -10.27 13.91
N LEU A 99 -1.63 -10.19 12.66
CA LEU A 99 -2.33 -9.48 11.60
C LEU A 99 -3.75 -10.05 11.41
N PRO A 100 -4.77 -9.21 11.13
CA PRO A 100 -6.05 -9.71 10.65
C PRO A 100 -5.84 -10.63 9.45
N MET A 101 -6.57 -11.75 9.39
CA MET A 101 -6.30 -12.83 8.43
C MET A 101 -6.29 -12.33 6.98
N GLN A 102 -7.28 -11.53 6.59
CA GLN A 102 -7.35 -10.99 5.23
C GLN A 102 -6.20 -10.01 4.96
N THR A 103 -5.82 -9.19 5.94
CA THR A 103 -4.66 -8.29 5.85
C THR A 103 -3.36 -9.08 5.64
N ALA A 104 -3.16 -10.18 6.37
CA ALA A 104 -2.00 -11.05 6.20
C ALA A 104 -1.98 -11.67 4.80
N GLU A 105 -3.10 -12.22 4.35
CA GLU A 105 -3.22 -12.83 3.02
C GLU A 105 -3.02 -11.80 1.89
N ASP A 106 -3.55 -10.59 2.01
CA ASP A 106 -3.36 -9.53 1.03
C ASP A 106 -1.92 -9.02 1.00
N THR A 107 -1.24 -9.00 2.14
CA THR A 107 0.20 -8.69 2.21
C THR A 107 1.02 -9.72 1.43
N VAL A 108 0.71 -11.01 1.56
CA VAL A 108 1.37 -12.09 0.80
C VAL A 108 1.04 -12.00 -0.70
N LYS A 109 -0.23 -11.74 -1.05
CA LYS A 109 -0.64 -11.50 -2.46
C LYS A 109 0.13 -10.36 -3.09
N GLU A 110 0.33 -9.27 -2.34
CA GLU A 110 1.07 -8.10 -2.82
C GLU A 110 2.53 -8.43 -3.13
N ALA A 111 3.21 -9.23 -2.30
CA ALA A 111 4.58 -9.68 -2.56
C ALA A 111 4.66 -10.47 -3.88
N VAL A 112 3.73 -11.40 -4.11
CA VAL A 112 3.65 -12.17 -5.36
C VAL A 112 3.34 -11.27 -6.56
N LYS A 113 2.39 -10.34 -6.41
CA LYS A 113 2.01 -9.38 -7.46
C LYS A 113 3.20 -8.51 -7.87
N ASN A 114 3.94 -7.97 -6.90
CA ASN A 114 5.10 -7.12 -7.17
C ASN A 114 6.21 -7.90 -7.88
N PHE A 115 6.41 -9.17 -7.51
CA PHE A 115 7.40 -10.02 -8.16
C PHE A 115 7.00 -10.36 -9.60
N ARG A 116 5.73 -10.70 -9.85
CA ARG A 116 5.21 -10.96 -11.19
C ARG A 116 5.29 -9.72 -12.08
N LYS A 117 4.91 -8.55 -11.56
CA LYS A 117 5.04 -7.28 -12.29
C LYS A 117 6.48 -7.01 -12.72
N TRP A 118 7.47 -7.35 -11.89
CA TRP A 118 8.87 -7.25 -12.26
C TRP A 118 9.21 -8.20 -13.43
N LEU A 119 8.73 -9.45 -13.42
CA LEU A 119 8.95 -10.39 -14.52
C LEU A 119 8.32 -9.90 -15.83
N ASP A 120 7.11 -9.34 -15.75
CA ASP A 120 6.42 -8.79 -16.92
C ASP A 120 7.16 -7.57 -17.48
N ASN A 121 7.63 -6.68 -16.60
CA ASN A 121 8.47 -5.56 -17.00
C ASN A 121 9.81 -6.02 -17.64
N LEU A 122 10.40 -7.12 -17.17
CA LEU A 122 11.60 -7.69 -17.79
C LEU A 122 11.32 -8.24 -19.20
N LYS A 123 10.15 -8.81 -19.44
CA LYS A 123 9.74 -9.25 -20.79
C LYS A 123 9.59 -8.06 -21.71
N LEU A 124 8.89 -7.01 -21.26
CA LEU A 124 8.73 -5.76 -22.02
C LEU A 124 10.06 -5.09 -22.30
N TYR A 125 10.95 -5.03 -21.31
CA TYR A 125 12.29 -4.48 -21.49
C TYR A 125 13.12 -5.24 -22.54
N LYS A 126 12.94 -6.54 -22.67
CA LYS A 126 13.62 -7.34 -23.70
C LYS A 126 13.07 -7.07 -25.10
N GLN A 127 11.80 -6.69 -25.21
CA GLN A 127 11.14 -6.36 -26.46
C GLN A 127 11.49 -4.94 -26.89
N ASP A 128 11.39 -3.98 -25.98
CA ASP A 128 11.69 -2.58 -26.21
C ASP A 128 12.33 -1.92 -24.98
N PRO A 129 13.67 -1.82 -24.93
CA PRO A 129 14.37 -1.15 -23.85
C PRO A 129 14.07 0.34 -23.74
N SER A 130 13.62 1.00 -24.83
CA SER A 130 13.40 2.45 -24.84
C SER A 130 12.23 2.90 -23.95
N LEU A 131 11.31 1.99 -23.64
CA LEU A 131 10.19 2.23 -22.73
C LEU A 131 10.61 2.40 -21.25
N PHE A 132 11.88 2.18 -20.95
CA PHE A 132 12.39 2.17 -19.57
C PHE A 132 13.62 3.06 -19.43
N THR A 133 13.76 3.73 -18.30
CA THR A 133 14.97 4.48 -17.94
C THR A 133 16.17 3.58 -17.64
N GLY A 134 15.96 2.25 -17.54
CA GLY A 134 16.99 1.27 -17.31
C GLY A 134 16.39 -0.12 -17.02
N LYS A 135 17.23 -1.16 -16.97
CA LYS A 135 16.80 -2.53 -16.76
C LYS A 135 16.02 -2.70 -15.44
N PRO A 136 14.79 -3.24 -15.49
CA PRO A 136 13.97 -3.46 -14.30
C PRO A 136 14.69 -4.33 -13.26
N ARG A 137 14.76 -3.85 -12.03
CA ARG A 137 15.41 -4.56 -10.91
C ARG A 137 14.41 -5.36 -10.11
N MET A 138 14.86 -6.53 -9.62
CA MET A 138 14.04 -7.37 -8.75
C MET A 138 13.56 -6.58 -7.51
N PRO A 139 12.31 -6.79 -7.06
CA PRO A 139 11.77 -6.12 -5.89
C PRO A 139 12.70 -6.24 -4.69
N LYS A 140 12.96 -5.10 -4.03
CA LYS A 140 13.77 -5.04 -2.82
C LYS A 140 12.93 -5.28 -1.58
N TYR A 141 13.58 -5.71 -0.50
CA TYR A 141 12.96 -5.74 0.83
C TYR A 141 12.56 -4.33 1.27
N CYS A 142 11.44 -4.25 1.97
CA CYS A 142 11.02 -3.01 2.62
C CYS A 142 11.99 -2.70 3.76
N ARG A 143 12.69 -1.56 3.67
CA ARG A 143 13.66 -1.11 4.69
C ARG A 143 13.02 -0.19 5.72
N SER A 144 11.88 0.42 5.39
CA SER A 144 11.12 1.23 6.34
C SER A 144 10.67 0.38 7.53
N THR A 145 10.53 0.97 8.69
CA THR A 145 9.97 0.33 9.89
C THR A 145 8.51 -0.06 9.68
N HIS A 146 7.79 0.74 8.90
CA HIS A 146 6.36 0.61 8.64
C HIS A 146 6.06 0.50 7.15
N ARG A 147 4.97 -0.19 6.81
CA ARG A 147 4.49 -0.39 5.44
C ARG A 147 3.00 -0.09 5.34
N THR A 148 2.57 0.39 4.18
CA THR A 148 1.14 0.45 3.84
C THR A 148 0.52 -0.95 3.90
N PHE A 149 -0.63 -1.06 4.54
CA PHE A 149 -1.44 -2.28 4.61
C PHE A 149 -2.91 -1.96 4.38
N LYS A 150 -3.71 -3.00 4.14
CA LYS A 150 -5.13 -2.88 3.85
C LYS A 150 -5.94 -3.74 4.80
N VAL A 151 -7.11 -3.22 5.16
CA VAL A 151 -8.14 -3.94 5.90
C VAL A 151 -9.37 -3.99 5.01
N THR A 152 -9.86 -5.19 4.73
CA THR A 152 -11.02 -5.38 3.85
C THR A 152 -12.33 -5.25 4.62
N ASN A 153 -13.44 -5.17 3.90
CA ASN A 153 -14.79 -5.18 4.47
C ASN A 153 -15.19 -6.49 5.17
N GLN A 154 -14.35 -7.53 5.08
CA GLN A 154 -14.54 -8.77 5.84
C GLN A 154 -14.08 -8.61 7.30
N ASP A 155 -13.08 -7.76 7.53
CA ASP A 155 -12.47 -7.52 8.84
C ASP A 155 -12.92 -6.17 9.45
N ALA A 156 -13.32 -5.19 8.63
CA ALA A 156 -13.80 -3.87 9.06
C ALA A 156 -15.26 -3.65 8.66
N VAL A 157 -16.06 -3.13 9.59
CA VAL A 157 -17.51 -2.97 9.38
C VAL A 157 -17.95 -1.53 9.67
N LEU A 158 -18.75 -0.97 8.77
CA LEU A 158 -19.47 0.28 9.01
C LEU A 158 -20.82 -0.03 9.68
N TYR A 159 -21.14 0.72 10.72
CA TYR A 159 -22.42 0.66 11.43
C TYR A 159 -23.12 2.00 11.31
N PRO A 160 -24.45 2.03 11.11
CA PRO A 160 -25.22 3.26 11.22
C PRO A 160 -25.04 3.89 12.61
N LYS A 161 -25.18 5.21 12.72
CA LYS A 161 -25.27 5.88 14.02
C LYS A 161 -26.53 5.46 14.76
N ALA A 162 -26.42 5.30 16.09
CA ALA A 162 -27.52 4.83 16.94
C ALA A 162 -28.65 5.88 17.13
N ASP A 163 -28.40 7.13 16.82
CA ASP A 163 -29.25 8.28 17.11
C ASP A 163 -30.35 8.53 16.04
N GLY A 164 -30.51 7.61 15.07
CA GLY A 164 -31.52 7.75 14.01
C GLY A 164 -31.26 8.90 13.02
N GLY A 165 -30.12 9.60 13.13
CA GLY A 165 -29.69 10.59 12.16
C GLY A 165 -29.35 9.96 10.81
N THR A 166 -29.66 10.64 9.73
CA THR A 166 -29.39 10.16 8.35
C THR A 166 -27.92 10.29 7.96
N GLU A 167 -27.13 11.06 8.69
CA GLU A 167 -25.75 11.37 8.36
C GLU A 167 -24.75 10.64 9.26
N GLY A 168 -23.74 10.04 8.64
CA GLY A 168 -22.58 9.45 9.27
C GLY A 168 -22.73 8.01 9.72
N CYS A 169 -21.59 7.35 9.79
CA CYS A 169 -21.41 5.97 10.22
C CYS A 169 -20.46 5.88 11.41
N SER A 170 -20.37 4.72 12.02
CA SER A 170 -19.28 4.35 12.92
C SER A 170 -18.53 3.15 12.37
N LEU A 171 -17.20 3.24 12.35
CA LEU A 171 -16.33 2.17 11.89
C LEU A 171 -15.88 1.29 13.06
N LYS A 172 -15.99 -0.02 12.88
CA LYS A 172 -15.34 -1.01 13.74
C LYS A 172 -14.15 -1.64 13.00
N LEU A 173 -12.96 -1.51 13.56
CA LEU A 173 -11.75 -2.20 13.10
C LEU A 173 -11.62 -3.58 13.78
N PRO A 174 -10.81 -4.50 13.21
CA PRO A 174 -10.49 -5.78 13.83
C PRO A 174 -9.94 -5.59 15.25
N GLY A 175 -10.43 -6.40 16.19
CA GLY A 175 -10.05 -6.31 17.59
C GLY A 175 -10.73 -5.22 18.41
N PHE A 176 -11.38 -4.22 17.79
CA PHE A 176 -12.05 -3.13 18.49
C PHE A 176 -13.37 -3.58 19.13
N LYS A 177 -13.61 -3.13 20.37
CA LYS A 177 -14.89 -3.30 21.08
C LYS A 177 -15.93 -2.31 20.58
N LYS A 178 -17.21 -2.55 20.92
CA LYS A 178 -18.32 -1.66 20.51
C LYS A 178 -18.11 -0.18 20.91
N LYS A 179 -17.53 0.06 22.10
CA LYS A 179 -17.23 1.41 22.61
C LYS A 179 -16.05 2.11 21.92
N GLU A 180 -15.25 1.37 21.17
CA GLU A 180 -14.05 1.85 20.47
C GLU A 180 -14.32 2.15 18.99
N ARG A 181 -15.60 2.16 18.59
CA ARG A 181 -15.96 2.50 17.21
C ARG A 181 -15.61 3.94 16.88
N ILE A 182 -15.12 4.14 15.67
CA ILE A 182 -14.64 5.44 15.18
C ILE A 182 -15.81 6.16 14.50
N PRO A 183 -16.21 7.35 14.95
CA PRO A 183 -17.27 8.10 14.28
C PRO A 183 -16.78 8.67 12.95
N LEU A 184 -17.54 8.47 11.88
CA LEU A 184 -17.27 8.94 10.52
C LEU A 184 -18.47 9.76 10.05
N ASN A 185 -18.44 11.06 10.33
CA ASN A 185 -19.59 11.97 10.05
C ASN A 185 -19.74 12.32 8.57
N TYR A 186 -18.75 11.97 7.75
CA TYR A 186 -18.66 12.31 6.32
C TYR A 186 -18.83 11.09 5.40
N ILE A 187 -19.22 9.94 5.95
CA ILE A 187 -19.56 8.73 5.19
C ILE A 187 -21.04 8.43 5.42
N ASP A 188 -21.82 8.43 4.35
CA ASP A 188 -23.25 8.19 4.41
C ASP A 188 -23.58 6.76 4.84
N GLN A 189 -24.73 6.60 5.53
CA GLN A 189 -25.18 5.30 6.07
C GLN A 189 -25.46 4.25 5.00
N GLY A 190 -25.73 4.65 3.76
CA GLY A 190 -25.92 3.75 2.62
C GLY A 190 -24.65 3.31 1.91
N SER A 191 -23.49 3.81 2.33
CA SER A 191 -22.21 3.51 1.68
C SER A 191 -21.71 2.11 2.00
N ASN A 192 -21.27 1.37 0.98
CA ASN A 192 -20.65 0.07 1.13
C ASN A 192 -19.12 0.21 1.23
N LEU A 193 -18.55 -0.12 2.38
CA LEU A 193 -17.10 -0.20 2.54
C LEU A 193 -16.55 -1.36 1.70
N ARG A 194 -15.49 -1.12 0.94
CA ARG A 194 -14.75 -2.15 0.20
C ARG A 194 -13.43 -2.48 0.87
N GLU A 195 -12.63 -1.48 1.13
CA GLU A 195 -11.35 -1.61 1.82
C GLU A 195 -10.96 -0.31 2.52
N ILE A 196 -10.09 -0.42 3.49
CA ILE A 196 -9.41 0.69 4.16
C ILE A 196 -7.92 0.50 3.95
N THR A 197 -7.25 1.51 3.40
CA THR A 197 -5.79 1.52 3.27
C THR A 197 -5.18 2.41 4.35
N PHE A 198 -4.25 1.88 5.11
CA PHE A 198 -3.44 2.61 6.08
C PHE A 198 -2.06 2.87 5.50
N LYS A 199 -1.73 4.13 5.25
CA LYS A 199 -0.44 4.55 4.68
C LYS A 199 0.35 5.35 5.71
N PRO A 200 1.56 4.91 6.10
CA PRO A 200 2.45 5.72 6.93
C PRO A 200 2.76 7.05 6.27
N TYR A 201 2.67 8.14 7.02
CA TYR A 201 2.95 9.50 6.55
C TYR A 201 3.57 10.33 7.66
N TYR A 202 4.89 10.41 7.69
CA TYR A 202 5.68 11.00 8.78
C TYR A 202 5.31 10.38 10.14
N ASP A 203 4.89 11.19 11.12
CA ASP A 203 4.42 10.82 12.45
C ASP A 203 2.91 10.46 12.52
N LYS A 204 2.28 10.20 11.38
CA LYS A 204 0.84 9.99 11.22
C LYS A 204 0.56 8.85 10.25
N TYR A 205 -0.72 8.52 10.13
CA TYR A 205 -1.22 7.63 9.08
C TYR A 205 -2.31 8.34 8.25
N ILE A 206 -2.27 8.13 6.94
CA ILE A 206 -3.40 8.43 6.07
C ILE A 206 -4.24 7.16 5.96
N MET A 207 -5.44 7.21 6.49
CA MET A 207 -6.44 6.16 6.40
C MET A 207 -7.40 6.51 5.26
N SER A 208 -7.38 5.71 4.19
CA SER A 208 -8.19 5.96 2.99
C SER A 208 -9.27 4.90 2.88
N PHE A 209 -10.53 5.34 2.90
CA PHE A 209 -11.70 4.48 2.74
C PHE A 209 -12.07 4.37 1.27
N VAL A 210 -12.12 3.17 0.74
CA VAL A 210 -12.73 2.90 -0.56
C VAL A 210 -14.17 2.49 -0.31
N ILE A 211 -15.09 3.37 -0.64
CA ILE A 211 -16.53 3.18 -0.49
C ILE A 211 -17.19 3.09 -1.85
N GLU A 212 -18.25 2.33 -1.92
CA GLU A 212 -19.10 2.23 -3.11
C GLU A 212 -20.48 2.77 -2.75
N ASP A 213 -20.81 3.90 -3.33
CA ASP A 213 -22.10 4.52 -3.14
C ASP A 213 -23.13 3.79 -4.00
N MET A 214 -24.23 3.40 -3.38
CA MET A 214 -25.37 2.74 -4.05
C MET A 214 -26.19 3.74 -4.86
N ALA A 215 -26.16 5.03 -4.48
CA ALA A 215 -26.86 6.06 -5.23
C ALA A 215 -26.14 6.35 -6.55
N ALA A 216 -26.90 6.43 -7.63
CA ALA A 216 -26.42 7.06 -8.84
C ALA A 216 -26.00 8.51 -8.49
N PRO A 217 -24.90 9.02 -9.07
CA PRO A 217 -24.49 10.38 -8.81
C PRO A 217 -25.70 11.29 -9.18
N PHE A 218 -26.24 11.94 -8.16
CA PHE A 218 -27.26 12.97 -8.36
C PHE A 218 -26.54 14.19 -8.94
N TYR A 219 -26.69 14.38 -10.23
CA TYR A 219 -26.37 15.66 -10.84
C TYR A 219 -27.67 16.48 -10.80
N PRO A 220 -27.82 17.42 -9.85
CA PRO A 220 -28.93 18.36 -9.97
C PRO A 220 -28.81 19.02 -11.33
N ASP A 221 -29.96 19.38 -11.95
CA ASP A 221 -29.99 20.22 -13.15
C ASP A 221 -29.36 21.57 -12.80
N MET A 222 -28.02 21.59 -12.76
CA MET A 222 -27.25 22.79 -12.53
C MET A 222 -27.15 23.51 -13.88
N PRO A 223 -27.54 24.79 -13.94
CA PRO A 223 -27.47 25.56 -15.18
C PRO A 223 -26.02 25.75 -15.66
N TYR A 224 -25.07 25.56 -14.77
CA TYR A 224 -23.66 25.72 -15.06
C TYR A 224 -22.86 24.52 -14.52
N MET A 225 -21.94 24.03 -15.35
CA MET A 225 -20.93 23.01 -14.98
C MET A 225 -19.54 23.61 -15.19
N ALA A 226 -18.58 23.19 -14.38
CA ALA A 226 -17.17 23.57 -14.53
C ALA A 226 -16.31 22.33 -14.66
N GLY A 227 -15.41 22.31 -15.63
CA GLY A 227 -14.30 21.36 -15.75
C GLY A 227 -13.06 21.95 -15.10
N LEU A 228 -12.37 21.17 -14.26
CA LEU A 228 -11.12 21.55 -13.61
C LEU A 228 -10.02 20.61 -14.06
N ASP A 229 -8.94 21.17 -14.62
CA ASP A 229 -7.68 20.46 -14.92
C ASP A 229 -6.59 20.97 -13.99
N LEU A 230 -5.88 20.03 -13.31
CA LEU A 230 -4.77 20.32 -12.41
C LEU A 230 -3.47 19.92 -13.07
N GLY A 231 -2.54 20.87 -13.16
CA GLY A 231 -1.24 20.68 -13.80
C GLY A 231 -0.06 21.21 -12.99
N THR A 232 1.15 20.98 -13.50
CA THR A 232 2.39 21.44 -12.86
C THR A 232 2.75 22.86 -13.23
N ASP A 233 2.52 23.26 -14.47
CA ASP A 233 2.84 24.60 -14.97
C ASP A 233 1.70 25.59 -14.68
N ASN A 234 0.48 25.13 -14.84
CA ASN A 234 -0.73 25.79 -14.35
C ASN A 234 -1.26 24.99 -13.19
N ILE A 235 -1.42 25.59 -12.02
CA ILE A 235 -1.96 24.88 -10.83
C ILE A 235 -3.36 24.38 -11.12
N ALA A 236 -4.16 25.20 -11.81
CA ALA A 236 -5.51 24.84 -12.21
C ALA A 236 -5.89 25.61 -13.49
N ALA A 237 -6.57 24.92 -14.41
CA ALA A 237 -7.33 25.51 -15.49
C ALA A 237 -8.80 25.13 -15.29
N ILE A 238 -9.67 26.13 -15.26
CA ILE A 238 -11.12 25.96 -15.04
C ILE A 238 -11.83 26.47 -16.28
N ALA A 239 -12.74 25.67 -16.81
CA ALA A 239 -13.63 26.08 -17.90
C ALA A 239 -15.08 25.81 -17.48
N CYS A 240 -15.95 26.80 -17.62
CA CYS A 240 -17.35 26.72 -17.26
C CYS A 240 -18.24 26.69 -18.52
N THR A 241 -19.43 26.08 -18.40
CA THR A 241 -20.40 25.99 -19.52
C THR A 241 -21.01 27.33 -19.86
N ASP A 242 -20.88 28.38 -19.03
CA ASP A 242 -21.27 29.76 -19.31
C ASP A 242 -20.26 30.50 -20.22
N GLY A 243 -19.18 29.81 -20.66
CA GLY A 243 -18.12 30.37 -21.48
C GLY A 243 -17.01 31.04 -20.69
N THR A 244 -17.10 31.13 -19.35
CA THR A 244 -16.01 31.68 -18.54
C THR A 244 -14.88 30.66 -18.39
N SER A 245 -13.66 31.15 -18.38
CA SER A 245 -12.47 30.31 -18.10
C SER A 245 -11.44 31.08 -17.29
N VAL A 246 -10.76 30.35 -16.40
CA VAL A 246 -9.71 30.92 -15.54
C VAL A 246 -8.51 29.97 -15.51
N VAL A 247 -7.31 30.52 -15.63
CA VAL A 247 -6.07 29.77 -15.49
C VAL A 247 -5.25 30.32 -14.33
N TYR A 248 -5.01 29.49 -13.33
CA TYR A 248 -4.12 29.79 -12.22
C TYR A 248 -2.69 29.34 -12.54
N LYS A 249 -1.81 30.29 -12.81
CA LYS A 249 -0.40 29.99 -13.14
C LYS A 249 0.36 29.49 -11.91
N GLY A 250 1.14 28.43 -12.09
CA GLY A 250 1.95 27.79 -11.04
C GLY A 250 3.34 28.39 -10.82
N GLY A 251 3.73 29.42 -11.58
CA GLY A 251 5.10 29.94 -11.60
C GLY A 251 5.66 30.33 -10.23
N ALA A 252 4.87 30.96 -9.37
CA ALA A 252 5.28 31.32 -8.01
C ALA A 252 5.60 30.06 -7.16
N VAL A 253 4.72 29.06 -7.17
CA VAL A 253 4.90 27.79 -6.43
C VAL A 253 6.08 27.01 -6.98
N LEU A 254 6.26 26.96 -8.29
CA LEU A 254 7.42 26.33 -8.94
C LEU A 254 8.72 27.01 -8.54
N SER A 255 8.76 28.34 -8.51
CA SER A 255 9.92 29.12 -8.10
C SER A 255 10.30 28.85 -6.65
N GLU A 256 9.32 28.83 -5.75
CA GLU A 256 9.52 28.52 -4.34
C GLU A 256 10.01 27.09 -4.13
N ASN A 257 9.41 26.11 -4.80
CA ASN A 257 9.85 24.72 -4.77
C ASN A 257 11.30 24.55 -5.28
N GLN A 258 11.67 25.27 -6.36
CA GLN A 258 13.03 25.26 -6.88
C GLN A 258 14.03 25.90 -5.91
N PHE A 259 13.65 26.99 -5.23
CA PHE A 259 14.46 27.61 -4.21
C PHE A 259 14.75 26.62 -3.06
N PHE A 260 13.72 25.98 -2.49
CA PHE A 260 13.90 24.99 -1.43
C PHE A 260 14.67 23.76 -1.90
N ALA A 261 14.48 23.31 -3.14
CA ALA A 261 15.27 22.22 -3.71
C ALA A 261 16.76 22.56 -3.78
N LYS A 262 17.12 23.79 -4.18
CA LYS A 262 18.51 24.27 -4.18
C LYS A 262 19.11 24.36 -2.78
N GLN A 263 18.36 24.89 -1.81
CA GLN A 263 18.79 24.98 -0.41
C GLN A 263 19.04 23.57 0.17
N ARG A 264 18.13 22.63 -0.10
CA ARG A 264 18.29 21.24 0.31
C ARG A 264 19.51 20.57 -0.32
N ALA A 265 19.73 20.79 -1.61
CA ALA A 265 20.90 20.25 -2.32
C ALA A 265 22.22 20.79 -1.74
N GLN A 266 22.27 22.08 -1.40
CA GLN A 266 23.41 22.68 -0.74
C GLN A 266 23.66 22.09 0.66
N ALA A 267 22.63 21.96 1.47
CA ALA A 267 22.73 21.36 2.80
C ALA A 267 23.21 19.90 2.73
N VAL A 268 22.66 19.10 1.82
CA VAL A 268 23.10 17.72 1.57
C VAL A 268 24.55 17.66 1.12
N SER A 269 24.98 18.57 0.21
CA SER A 269 26.38 18.64 -0.24
C SER A 269 27.35 18.95 0.90
N ILE A 270 26.98 19.82 1.84
CA ILE A 270 27.81 20.13 3.03
C ILE A 270 27.94 18.90 3.94
N ILE A 271 26.83 18.18 4.17
CA ILE A 271 26.80 16.99 5.03
C ILE A 271 27.62 15.84 4.41
N THR A 272 27.54 15.66 3.09
CA THR A 272 28.21 14.55 2.40
C THR A 272 29.71 14.79 2.20
N ARG A 273 30.18 16.03 2.07
CA ARG A 273 31.61 16.35 1.95
C ARG A 273 32.48 15.84 3.10
N GLY A 274 31.89 15.60 4.27
CA GLY A 274 32.59 15.03 5.43
C GLY A 274 32.69 13.50 5.45
N HIS A 275 32.02 12.79 4.54
CA HIS A 275 31.93 11.32 4.53
C HIS A 275 32.74 10.62 3.42
N GLU A 276 33.31 11.37 2.48
CA GLU A 276 34.05 10.77 1.34
C GLU A 276 35.45 10.24 1.70
N HIS A 277 35.95 10.41 2.93
CA HIS A 277 37.30 10.00 3.34
C HIS A 277 37.36 8.74 4.22
N LYS A 278 36.34 7.90 4.25
CA LYS A 278 36.36 6.67 5.09
C LYS A 278 36.40 5.34 4.30
N HIS A 279 36.71 5.36 3.02
CA HIS A 279 36.98 4.14 2.23
C HIS A 279 38.18 4.39 1.31
N ALA A 280 39.35 4.43 1.93
CA ALA A 280 40.62 4.14 1.29
C ALA A 280 41.23 2.93 1.98
#